data_33e6aef6db31446dd7d6ee6ca0fe7431
#
_entry.id   33e6aef6db31446dd7d6ee6ca0fe7431
#
_cell.length_a   1.000
_cell.length_b   1.000
_cell.length_c   1.000
_cell.angle_alpha   90.00
_cell.angle_beta   90.00
_cell.angle_gamma   90.00
#
_symmetry.space_group_name_H-M   'P 1'
#
loop_
_entity.id
_entity.type
_entity.pdbx_description
1 polymer ?
#
loop_
_entity_poly.entity_id
_entity_poly.type
_entity_poly.pdbx_seq_one_letter_code
_entity_poly.pdbx_strand_id
1 'polypeptide(L)'
;MPSACLPNRRLAQAPLHCSVASVTEPASPNQRASTRATGVVGIAILCSRLLGLLREVTFASLFGASRNMDAFLTAFRAPNMLRDLFAEGALSTAFVTTFSRRIATDGDASAWRLASKVATLTLVFMSAVTVLGIIGAPILIHILAPGFPAEKAALTIQLTRVMFPFILLVSLAALVMGMLNAKHIFGMPAMASSFFNLGSIIGGVALCYWLEPQADWRHPHFGERGLLGLAIATLIGGLLQLLVQLPSLGRVGFRFRPDFNWRDPGVRTILLLMGPATIAASAVQVNVAVNSGFASALGDGAMTWLNVAFRLMQLPLGIFGVAVATVTLPLISRSAAVGNTAEFRGALSHAIRLVLLLTIPSAIGLIILANPIISLIYEHGRFNAFATEQTALALRCYAIGLVAYSADKVLAPAFYALDKRHLPMFVSLCSIAINFSLNYYFTFHLKLGHRGLALSTSLVAFTNFLMLYTMMRRYAGRLETGAMIKTLAKLLVAGALLAGICLLAQHFIFFAHTGLSAWQKLFGLMLTIAIGGAAFFGAAYLLHVAELRDVVLLVRGRLTRLRS
;
A
#
# COMPACT_ATOMS: atom_id res chain seq x y z
N MET A 1 75.25 -12.83 -19.60
CA MET A 1 75.70 -12.03 -20.74
C MET A 1 74.64 -12.14 -21.83
N PRO A 2 74.27 -11.07 -22.55
CA PRO A 2 74.24 -9.65 -22.22
C PRO A 2 72.78 -9.12 -22.21
N SER A 3 72.39 -8.20 -21.36
CA SER A 3 72.28 -6.72 -21.46
C SER A 3 71.82 -6.15 -22.82
N ALA A 4 70.62 -5.56 -22.83
CA ALA A 4 70.29 -4.43 -23.70
C ALA A 4 69.18 -3.56 -23.12
N CYS A 5 69.57 -2.43 -22.70
CA CYS A 5 69.03 -1.06 -22.66
C CYS A 5 67.56 -0.79 -22.97
N LEU A 6 66.97 -0.06 -22.04
CA LEU A 6 65.83 0.85 -22.20
C LEU A 6 66.13 2.04 -23.15
N PRO A 7 65.12 2.66 -23.72
CA PRO A 7 65.09 4.11 -23.60
C PRO A 7 63.77 4.67 -23.01
N ASN A 8 63.99 5.58 -22.12
CA ASN A 8 63.13 6.60 -21.58
C ASN A 8 62.44 7.44 -22.67
N ARG A 9 61.09 7.50 -22.70
CA ARG A 9 60.38 8.58 -23.34
C ARG A 9 59.44 9.27 -22.39
N ARG A 10 59.87 10.40 -21.90
CA ARG A 10 59.03 11.45 -21.33
C ARG A 10 58.05 11.89 -22.43
N LEU A 11 56.75 11.77 -22.18
CA LEU A 11 55.72 12.45 -22.96
C LEU A 11 55.05 13.48 -22.07
N ALA A 12 55.05 14.68 -22.59
CA ALA A 12 54.60 15.92 -22.00
C ALA A 12 53.13 15.86 -21.60
N GLN A 13 52.84 16.41 -20.44
CA GLN A 13 51.49 16.73 -20.01
C GLN A 13 50.94 17.89 -20.84
N ALA A 14 49.89 17.62 -21.66
CA ALA A 14 49.02 18.64 -22.21
C ALA A 14 47.72 18.69 -21.38
N PRO A 15 47.22 19.85 -20.98
CA PRO A 15 45.95 19.96 -20.23
C PRO A 15 44.79 19.75 -21.21
N LEU A 16 44.10 18.60 -21.06
CA LEU A 16 42.83 18.38 -21.73
C LEU A 16 41.73 19.16 -20.99
N HIS A 17 41.44 20.37 -21.47
CA HIS A 17 40.16 21.02 -21.28
C HIS A 17 39.10 20.17 -21.98
N CYS A 18 38.50 19.22 -21.27
CA CYS A 18 37.25 18.57 -21.70
C CYS A 18 36.10 19.54 -21.44
N SER A 19 35.74 20.30 -22.46
CA SER A 19 34.44 20.94 -22.59
C SER A 19 33.36 19.85 -22.59
N VAL A 20 32.62 19.71 -21.48
CA VAL A 20 31.44 18.88 -21.43
C VAL A 20 30.33 19.56 -22.21
N ALA A 21 30.35 19.38 -23.53
CA ALA A 21 29.19 19.58 -24.37
C ALA A 21 28.21 18.45 -24.04
N SER A 22 27.12 18.77 -23.34
CA SER A 22 25.99 17.86 -23.13
C SER A 22 25.30 17.59 -24.46
N VAL A 23 25.80 16.61 -25.20
CA VAL A 23 25.09 16.03 -26.33
C VAL A 23 23.93 15.23 -25.72
N THR A 24 22.73 15.80 -25.77
CA THR A 24 21.48 15.08 -25.52
C THR A 24 21.29 14.10 -26.68
N GLU A 25 21.81 12.89 -26.56
CA GLU A 25 21.42 11.81 -27.45
C GLU A 25 19.90 11.66 -27.42
N PRO A 26 19.22 11.60 -28.56
CA PRO A 26 17.79 11.30 -28.60
C PRO A 26 17.57 9.93 -28.00
N ALA A 27 16.72 9.87 -26.97
CA ALA A 27 16.38 8.63 -26.25
C ALA A 27 16.12 7.48 -27.24
N SER A 28 16.84 6.38 -27.08
CA SER A 28 16.70 5.20 -27.95
C SER A 28 15.23 4.73 -27.99
N PRO A 29 14.79 4.09 -29.10
CA PRO A 29 13.42 3.57 -29.21
C PRO A 29 12.99 2.72 -28.02
N ASN A 30 13.91 1.98 -27.41
CA ASN A 30 13.69 1.18 -26.21
C ASN A 30 13.44 2.05 -24.95
N GLN A 31 14.09 3.20 -24.81
CA GLN A 31 13.84 4.13 -23.70
C GLN A 31 12.48 4.82 -23.82
N ARG A 32 12.07 5.19 -25.05
CA ARG A 32 10.74 5.79 -25.31
C ARG A 32 9.61 4.79 -25.08
N ALA A 33 9.76 3.53 -25.47
CA ALA A 33 8.82 2.45 -25.21
C ALA A 33 8.69 2.17 -23.70
N SER A 34 9.79 2.15 -22.96
CA SER A 34 9.82 2.00 -21.50
C SER A 34 9.11 3.15 -20.78
N THR A 35 9.34 4.42 -21.21
CA THR A 35 8.70 5.59 -20.59
C THR A 35 7.19 5.61 -20.82
N ARG A 36 6.73 5.22 -22.02
CA ARG A 36 5.30 5.13 -22.37
C ARG A 36 4.61 4.02 -21.56
N ALA A 37 5.25 2.87 -21.42
CA ALA A 37 4.75 1.76 -20.60
C ALA A 37 4.62 2.16 -19.12
N THR A 38 5.62 2.87 -18.58
CA THR A 38 5.61 3.38 -17.20
C THR A 38 4.45 4.36 -16.97
N GLY A 39 4.18 5.24 -17.94
CA GLY A 39 3.06 6.18 -17.87
C GLY A 39 1.70 5.47 -17.84
N VAL A 40 1.49 4.49 -18.72
CA VAL A 40 0.25 3.68 -18.77
C VAL A 40 0.03 2.93 -17.46
N VAL A 41 1.06 2.31 -16.91
CA VAL A 41 1.00 1.61 -15.62
C VAL A 41 0.67 2.58 -14.49
N GLY A 42 1.28 3.77 -14.47
CA GLY A 42 0.99 4.80 -13.46
C GLY A 42 -0.47 5.25 -13.48
N ILE A 43 -1.02 5.50 -14.68
CA ILE A 43 -2.43 5.88 -14.84
C ILE A 43 -3.36 4.71 -14.41
N ALA A 44 -3.03 3.48 -14.78
CA ALA A 44 -3.81 2.31 -14.41
C ALA A 44 -3.86 2.09 -12.88
N ILE A 45 -2.73 2.28 -12.20
CA ILE A 45 -2.64 2.21 -10.73
C ILE A 45 -3.49 3.32 -10.09
N LEU A 46 -3.41 4.56 -10.61
CA LEU A 46 -4.21 5.67 -10.11
C LEU A 46 -5.71 5.40 -10.28
N CYS A 47 -6.12 4.95 -11.46
CA CYS A 47 -7.50 4.57 -11.76
C CYS A 47 -7.99 3.47 -10.80
N SER A 48 -7.19 2.44 -10.57
CA SER A 48 -7.52 1.38 -9.63
C SER A 48 -7.70 1.88 -8.19
N ARG A 49 -6.86 2.82 -7.74
CA ARG A 49 -6.97 3.42 -6.39
C ARG A 49 -8.24 4.27 -6.26
N LEU A 50 -8.58 5.06 -7.29
CA LEU A 50 -9.81 5.86 -7.31
C LEU A 50 -11.07 5.00 -7.33
N LEU A 51 -11.09 3.95 -8.16
CA LEU A 51 -12.19 2.98 -8.18
C LEU A 51 -12.30 2.20 -6.86
N GLY A 52 -11.17 1.89 -6.23
CA GLY A 52 -11.17 1.26 -4.90
C GLY A 52 -11.78 2.16 -3.82
N LEU A 53 -11.47 3.45 -3.84
CA LEU A 53 -12.09 4.44 -2.96
C LEU A 53 -13.59 4.58 -3.25
N LEU A 54 -13.97 4.69 -4.54
CA LEU A 54 -15.38 4.77 -4.94
C LEU A 54 -16.19 3.54 -4.47
N ARG A 55 -15.61 2.33 -4.59
CA ARG A 55 -16.24 1.11 -4.06
C ARG A 55 -16.53 1.22 -2.57
N GLU A 56 -15.57 1.68 -1.79
CA GLU A 56 -15.75 1.82 -0.33
C GLU A 56 -16.76 2.88 0.04
N VAL A 57 -16.73 4.01 -0.64
CA VAL A 57 -17.74 5.06 -0.45
C VAL A 57 -19.14 4.54 -0.78
N THR A 58 -19.28 3.81 -1.90
CA THR A 58 -20.55 3.19 -2.28
C THR A 58 -21.02 2.21 -1.20
N PHE A 59 -20.17 1.31 -0.73
CA PHE A 59 -20.56 0.33 0.29
C PHE A 59 -20.88 1.01 1.63
N ALA A 60 -20.09 2.02 2.01
CA ALA A 60 -20.36 2.82 3.21
C ALA A 60 -21.67 3.61 3.11
N SER A 61 -22.03 4.13 1.93
CA SER A 61 -23.28 4.84 1.73
C SER A 61 -24.51 3.91 1.81
N LEU A 62 -24.39 2.67 1.35
CA LEU A 62 -25.48 1.69 1.36
C LEU A 62 -25.71 1.07 2.75
N PHE A 63 -24.66 0.77 3.50
CA PHE A 63 -24.75 0.04 4.76
C PHE A 63 -24.37 0.86 6.00
N GLY A 64 -23.71 2.01 5.83
CA GLY A 64 -23.21 2.84 6.93
C GLY A 64 -22.08 2.15 7.72
N ALA A 65 -21.72 2.76 8.85
CA ALA A 65 -20.89 2.12 9.85
C ALA A 65 -21.79 1.32 10.82
N SER A 66 -22.16 0.13 10.44
CA SER A 66 -23.17 -0.70 11.08
C SER A 66 -22.65 -2.09 11.41
N ARG A 67 -23.44 -2.82 12.22
CA ARG A 67 -23.24 -4.26 12.50
C ARG A 67 -23.00 -5.06 11.21
N ASN A 68 -23.80 -4.81 10.18
CA ASN A 68 -23.73 -5.52 8.91
C ASN A 68 -22.43 -5.23 8.17
N MET A 69 -22.03 -3.97 8.10
CA MET A 69 -20.77 -3.59 7.43
C MET A 69 -19.54 -4.13 8.16
N ASP A 70 -19.54 -4.14 9.49
CA ASP A 70 -18.48 -4.75 10.28
C ASP A 70 -18.37 -6.26 10.02
N ALA A 71 -19.53 -6.97 9.93
CA ALA A 71 -19.57 -8.39 9.59
C ALA A 71 -18.97 -8.65 8.21
N PHE A 72 -19.34 -7.84 7.20
CA PHE A 72 -18.79 -7.92 5.85
C PHE A 72 -17.28 -7.68 5.80
N LEU A 73 -16.80 -6.62 6.44
CA LEU A 73 -15.36 -6.28 6.47
C LEU A 73 -14.54 -7.38 7.14
N THR A 74 -15.06 -7.96 8.23
CA THR A 74 -14.40 -9.05 8.94
C THR A 74 -14.42 -10.33 8.12
N ALA A 75 -15.54 -10.65 7.48
CA ALA A 75 -15.68 -11.80 6.59
C ALA A 75 -14.71 -11.73 5.40
N PHE A 76 -14.57 -10.56 4.78
CA PHE A 76 -13.63 -10.34 3.67
C PHE A 76 -12.18 -10.39 4.12
N ARG A 77 -11.89 -10.08 5.38
CA ARG A 77 -10.52 -10.05 5.91
C ARG A 77 -9.85 -11.42 5.86
N ALA A 78 -10.58 -12.50 6.18
CA ALA A 78 -10.03 -13.85 6.18
C ALA A 78 -9.45 -14.28 4.82
N PRO A 79 -10.21 -14.28 3.70
CA PRO A 79 -9.67 -14.63 2.39
C PRO A 79 -8.64 -13.61 1.91
N ASN A 80 -8.76 -12.34 2.28
CA ASN A 80 -7.81 -11.29 1.88
C ASN A 80 -6.43 -11.45 2.54
N MET A 81 -6.38 -11.84 3.81
CA MET A 81 -5.11 -12.16 4.50
C MET A 81 -4.36 -13.31 3.81
N LEU A 82 -5.08 -14.36 3.42
CA LEU A 82 -4.48 -15.48 2.69
C LEU A 82 -4.05 -15.08 1.27
N ARG A 83 -4.79 -14.19 0.61
CA ARG A 83 -4.36 -13.59 -0.67
C ARG A 83 -3.02 -12.88 -0.53
N ASP A 84 -2.87 -12.03 0.47
CA ASP A 84 -1.64 -11.26 0.71
C ASP A 84 -0.45 -12.19 1.00
N LEU A 85 -0.69 -13.30 1.72
CA LEU A 85 0.35 -14.28 2.02
C LEU A 85 0.80 -15.05 0.77
N PHE A 86 -0.14 -15.57 0.00
CA PHE A 86 0.17 -16.54 -1.05
C PHE A 86 0.19 -15.93 -2.45
N ALA A 87 -0.77 -15.07 -2.81
CA ALA A 87 -0.94 -14.62 -4.19
C ALA A 87 -0.08 -13.42 -4.55
N GLU A 88 -0.14 -12.33 -3.79
CA GLU A 88 0.54 -11.08 -4.16
C GLU A 88 2.00 -11.01 -3.70
N GLY A 89 2.36 -11.69 -2.62
CA GLY A 89 3.70 -11.60 -2.03
C GLY A 89 4.65 -12.67 -2.57
N ALA A 90 4.47 -13.89 -2.09
CA ALA A 90 5.44 -14.97 -2.26
C ALA A 90 5.37 -15.63 -3.64
N LEU A 91 4.16 -15.99 -4.11
CA LEU A 91 3.99 -16.69 -5.37
C LEU A 91 4.37 -15.81 -6.56
N SER A 92 3.86 -14.58 -6.62
CA SER A 92 4.09 -13.69 -7.76
C SER A 92 5.58 -13.42 -7.99
N THR A 93 6.32 -13.04 -6.96
CA THR A 93 7.76 -12.73 -7.07
C THR A 93 8.60 -13.96 -7.40
N ALA A 94 8.36 -15.10 -6.73
CA ALA A 94 9.07 -16.35 -6.98
C ALA A 94 8.80 -16.91 -8.38
N PHE A 95 7.52 -16.84 -8.82
CA PHE A 95 7.10 -17.27 -10.14
C PHE A 95 7.71 -16.41 -11.24
N VAL A 96 7.55 -15.08 -11.19
CA VAL A 96 8.06 -14.17 -12.23
C VAL A 96 9.56 -14.34 -12.42
N THR A 97 10.34 -14.42 -11.33
CA THR A 97 11.79 -14.61 -11.39
C THR A 97 12.17 -15.92 -12.08
N THR A 98 11.52 -17.04 -11.68
CA THR A 98 11.81 -18.37 -12.21
C THR A 98 11.33 -18.50 -13.66
N PHE A 99 10.15 -17.97 -13.96
CA PHE A 99 9.55 -17.99 -15.30
C PHE A 99 10.37 -17.16 -16.30
N SER A 100 10.80 -15.94 -15.93
CA SER A 100 11.65 -15.08 -16.78
C SER A 100 13.00 -15.74 -17.04
N ARG A 101 13.61 -16.39 -16.03
CA ARG A 101 14.83 -17.16 -16.23
C ARG A 101 14.60 -18.28 -17.24
N ARG A 102 13.50 -19.03 -17.10
CA ARG A 102 13.18 -20.16 -17.99
C ARG A 102 12.94 -19.72 -19.43
N ILE A 103 12.35 -18.55 -19.65
CA ILE A 103 12.25 -17.93 -20.98
C ILE A 103 13.63 -17.70 -21.57
N ALA A 104 14.56 -17.14 -20.80
CA ALA A 104 15.88 -16.76 -21.26
C ALA A 104 16.80 -17.96 -21.53
N THR A 105 16.70 -19.04 -20.73
CA THR A 105 17.59 -20.22 -20.84
C THR A 105 17.03 -21.30 -21.75
N ASP A 106 15.74 -21.62 -21.64
CA ASP A 106 15.13 -22.83 -22.24
C ASP A 106 14.05 -22.49 -23.28
N GLY A 107 13.82 -21.20 -23.53
CA GLY A 107 12.86 -20.70 -24.49
C GLY A 107 11.40 -20.76 -24.04
N ASP A 108 10.52 -20.17 -24.84
CA ASP A 108 9.10 -19.96 -24.52
C ASP A 108 8.33 -21.25 -24.29
N ALA A 109 8.55 -22.29 -25.09
CA ALA A 109 7.81 -23.55 -24.97
C ALA A 109 8.05 -24.24 -23.62
N SER A 110 9.28 -24.18 -23.09
CA SER A 110 9.62 -24.71 -21.78
C SER A 110 9.02 -23.89 -20.65
N ALA A 111 9.07 -22.55 -20.79
CA ALA A 111 8.48 -21.62 -19.85
C ALA A 111 6.96 -21.80 -19.75
N TRP A 112 6.24 -21.95 -20.87
CA TRP A 112 4.80 -22.19 -20.87
C TRP A 112 4.39 -23.53 -20.24
N ARG A 113 5.24 -24.57 -20.38
CA ARG A 113 5.04 -25.83 -19.64
C ARG A 113 5.17 -25.61 -18.13
N LEU A 114 6.18 -24.86 -17.69
CA LEU A 114 6.32 -24.50 -16.28
C LEU A 114 5.09 -23.70 -15.79
N ALA A 115 4.64 -22.71 -16.56
CA ALA A 115 3.46 -21.91 -16.24
C ALA A 115 2.21 -22.77 -16.08
N SER A 116 1.99 -23.76 -16.97
CA SER A 116 0.87 -24.71 -16.87
C SER A 116 0.95 -25.57 -15.60
N LYS A 117 2.15 -26.08 -15.24
CA LYS A 117 2.36 -26.82 -13.99
C LYS A 117 2.02 -25.97 -12.77
N VAL A 118 2.58 -24.75 -12.71
CA VAL A 118 2.34 -23.84 -11.58
C VAL A 118 0.85 -23.44 -11.52
N ALA A 119 0.20 -23.19 -12.66
CA ALA A 119 -1.23 -22.87 -12.70
C ALA A 119 -2.09 -24.05 -12.21
N THR A 120 -1.77 -25.29 -12.63
CA THR A 120 -2.47 -26.49 -12.17
C THR A 120 -2.31 -26.70 -10.67
N LEU A 121 -1.07 -26.61 -10.17
CA LEU A 121 -0.78 -26.77 -8.74
C LEU A 121 -1.41 -25.64 -7.90
N THR A 122 -1.39 -24.40 -8.40
CA THR A 122 -2.06 -23.27 -7.74
C THR A 122 -3.58 -23.48 -7.71
N LEU A 123 -4.19 -23.93 -8.80
CA LEU A 123 -5.61 -24.25 -8.87
C LEU A 123 -5.98 -25.31 -7.82
N VAL A 124 -5.26 -26.42 -7.76
CA VAL A 124 -5.53 -27.50 -6.80
C VAL A 124 -5.31 -27.04 -5.37
N PHE A 125 -4.16 -26.43 -5.09
CA PHE A 125 -3.82 -25.97 -3.74
C PHE A 125 -4.81 -24.91 -3.24
N MET A 126 -5.13 -23.89 -4.05
CA MET A 126 -6.07 -22.85 -3.66
C MET A 126 -7.52 -23.34 -3.58
N SER A 127 -7.90 -24.36 -4.39
CA SER A 127 -9.19 -25.04 -4.22
C SER A 127 -9.26 -25.77 -2.88
N ALA A 128 -8.22 -26.48 -2.50
CA ALA A 128 -8.14 -27.13 -1.19
C ALA A 128 -8.19 -26.10 -0.05
N VAL A 129 -7.42 -25.01 -0.13
CA VAL A 129 -7.46 -23.91 0.84
C VAL A 129 -8.86 -23.27 0.91
N THR A 130 -9.54 -23.12 -0.24
CA THR A 130 -10.91 -22.60 -0.29
C THR A 130 -11.88 -23.52 0.44
N VAL A 131 -11.84 -24.82 0.17
CA VAL A 131 -12.71 -25.80 0.85
C VAL A 131 -12.42 -25.83 2.36
N LEU A 132 -11.14 -25.91 2.74
CA LEU A 132 -10.74 -25.86 4.15
C LEU A 132 -11.17 -24.55 4.84
N GLY A 133 -11.09 -23.44 4.14
CA GLY A 133 -11.53 -22.15 4.66
C GLY A 133 -13.04 -22.03 4.81
N ILE A 134 -13.83 -22.62 3.90
CA ILE A 134 -15.29 -22.69 4.01
C ILE A 134 -15.70 -23.54 5.22
N ILE A 135 -15.06 -24.69 5.39
CA ILE A 135 -15.31 -25.59 6.55
C ILE A 135 -14.81 -24.94 7.84
N GLY A 136 -13.62 -24.37 7.82
CA GLY A 136 -12.96 -23.74 8.97
C GLY A 136 -13.43 -22.30 9.27
N ALA A 137 -14.39 -21.75 8.50
CA ALA A 137 -14.88 -20.38 8.71
C ALA A 137 -15.31 -20.08 10.15
N PRO A 138 -15.98 -20.99 10.91
CA PRO A 138 -16.31 -20.75 12.31
C PRO A 138 -15.08 -20.50 13.19
N ILE A 139 -14.03 -21.31 13.02
CA ILE A 139 -12.77 -21.20 13.78
C ILE A 139 -12.07 -19.89 13.41
N LEU A 140 -11.99 -19.57 12.11
CA LEU A 140 -11.36 -18.35 11.62
C LEU A 140 -12.03 -17.10 12.18
N ILE A 141 -13.37 -17.06 12.21
CA ILE A 141 -14.09 -15.90 12.73
C ILE A 141 -13.97 -15.81 14.25
N HIS A 142 -13.95 -16.94 14.97
CA HIS A 142 -13.69 -16.93 16.41
C HIS A 142 -12.29 -16.37 16.75
N ILE A 143 -11.30 -16.62 15.91
CA ILE A 143 -9.94 -16.06 16.07
C ILE A 143 -9.88 -14.58 15.69
N LEU A 144 -10.51 -14.20 14.55
CA LEU A 144 -10.43 -12.85 14.01
C LEU A 144 -11.34 -11.84 14.72
N ALA A 145 -12.44 -12.31 15.30
CA ALA A 145 -13.45 -11.48 15.93
C ALA A 145 -14.10 -12.17 17.16
N PRO A 146 -13.29 -12.48 18.19
CA PRO A 146 -13.78 -13.19 19.39
C PRO A 146 -14.83 -12.39 20.18
N GLY A 147 -14.87 -11.06 20.00
CA GLY A 147 -15.82 -10.17 20.68
C GLY A 147 -17.17 -10.01 19.97
N PHE A 148 -17.42 -10.70 18.85
CA PHE A 148 -18.71 -10.59 18.18
C PHE A 148 -19.80 -11.37 18.91
N PRO A 149 -21.01 -10.79 19.11
CA PRO A 149 -22.19 -11.52 19.55
C PRO A 149 -22.51 -12.68 18.61
N ALA A 150 -23.15 -13.74 19.14
CA ALA A 150 -23.41 -14.98 18.40
C ALA A 150 -24.08 -14.77 17.04
N GLU A 151 -25.08 -13.89 16.96
CA GLU A 151 -25.78 -13.58 15.71
C GLU A 151 -24.87 -12.87 14.68
N LYS A 152 -24.05 -11.89 15.13
CA LYS A 152 -23.11 -11.19 14.25
C LYS A 152 -22.02 -12.14 13.78
N ALA A 153 -21.56 -13.04 14.65
CA ALA A 153 -20.60 -14.08 14.30
C ALA A 153 -21.18 -15.05 13.26
N ALA A 154 -22.44 -15.51 13.44
CA ALA A 154 -23.11 -16.40 12.49
C ALA A 154 -23.24 -15.76 11.10
N LEU A 155 -23.68 -14.51 11.01
CA LEU A 155 -23.71 -13.74 9.77
C LEU A 155 -22.31 -13.63 9.15
N THR A 156 -21.29 -13.29 9.94
CA THR A 156 -19.91 -13.17 9.47
C THR A 156 -19.38 -14.49 8.92
N ILE A 157 -19.68 -15.63 9.57
CA ILE A 157 -19.32 -16.97 9.11
C ILE A 157 -19.98 -17.28 7.76
N GLN A 158 -21.28 -16.99 7.61
CA GLN A 158 -21.99 -17.18 6.35
C GLN A 158 -21.35 -16.38 5.22
N LEU A 159 -21.08 -15.09 5.43
CA LEU A 159 -20.43 -14.22 4.46
C LEU A 159 -19.01 -14.70 4.12
N THR A 160 -18.26 -15.16 5.13
CA THR A 160 -16.92 -15.71 4.94
C THR A 160 -16.95 -16.92 4.01
N ARG A 161 -17.88 -17.85 4.22
CA ARG A 161 -18.05 -19.03 3.36
C ARG A 161 -18.33 -18.64 1.92
N VAL A 162 -19.21 -17.65 1.69
CA VAL A 162 -19.50 -17.14 0.36
C VAL A 162 -18.29 -16.48 -0.28
N MET A 163 -17.52 -15.69 0.46
CA MET A 163 -16.38 -14.93 -0.07
C MET A 163 -15.08 -15.74 -0.19
N PHE A 164 -14.98 -16.90 0.44
CA PHE A 164 -13.72 -17.68 0.44
C PHE A 164 -13.21 -18.08 -0.95
N PRO A 165 -14.08 -18.44 -1.95
CA PRO A 165 -13.63 -18.72 -3.32
C PRO A 165 -12.89 -17.55 -4.00
N PHE A 166 -13.01 -16.34 -3.48
CA PHE A 166 -12.26 -15.17 -3.95
C PHE A 166 -10.74 -15.41 -3.98
N ILE A 167 -10.20 -16.14 -2.99
CA ILE A 167 -8.76 -16.42 -2.93
C ILE A 167 -8.27 -17.20 -4.15
N LEU A 168 -9.05 -18.17 -4.64
CA LEU A 168 -8.72 -18.94 -5.83
C LEU A 168 -8.66 -18.05 -7.07
N LEU A 169 -9.69 -17.22 -7.27
CA LEU A 169 -9.80 -16.32 -8.43
C LEU A 169 -8.63 -15.32 -8.48
N VAL A 170 -8.33 -14.70 -7.34
CA VAL A 170 -7.26 -13.69 -7.28
C VAL A 170 -5.87 -14.31 -7.36
N SER A 171 -5.66 -15.52 -6.82
CA SER A 171 -4.38 -16.22 -6.95
C SER A 171 -4.09 -16.59 -8.41
N LEU A 172 -5.09 -17.04 -9.15
CA LEU A 172 -4.96 -17.27 -10.58
C LEU A 172 -4.74 -15.96 -11.35
N ALA A 173 -5.47 -14.89 -11.00
CA ALA A 173 -5.26 -13.57 -11.61
C ALA A 173 -3.84 -13.04 -11.38
N ALA A 174 -3.29 -13.22 -10.18
CA ALA A 174 -1.91 -12.83 -9.86
C ALA A 174 -0.87 -13.65 -10.65
N LEU A 175 -1.11 -14.94 -10.86
CA LEU A 175 -0.25 -15.79 -11.68
C LEU A 175 -0.28 -15.35 -13.16
N VAL A 176 -1.46 -15.08 -13.71
CA VAL A 176 -1.62 -14.54 -15.08
C VAL A 176 -0.93 -13.19 -15.22
N MET A 177 -1.11 -12.30 -14.24
CA MET A 177 -0.38 -11.02 -14.17
C MET A 177 1.14 -11.25 -14.22
N GLY A 178 1.66 -12.22 -13.46
CA GLY A 178 3.08 -12.59 -13.49
C GLY A 178 3.56 -13.05 -14.86
N MET A 179 2.79 -13.88 -15.56
CA MET A 179 3.09 -14.33 -16.91
C MET A 179 3.16 -13.17 -17.91
N LEU A 180 2.16 -12.26 -17.87
CA LEU A 180 2.08 -11.10 -18.73
C LEU A 180 3.21 -10.10 -18.47
N ASN A 181 3.53 -9.83 -17.20
CA ASN A 181 4.64 -8.96 -16.81
C ASN A 181 5.99 -9.51 -17.30
N ALA A 182 6.22 -10.81 -17.20
CA ALA A 182 7.43 -11.45 -17.72
C ALA A 182 7.54 -11.39 -19.26
N LYS A 183 6.41 -11.21 -19.95
CA LYS A 183 6.32 -10.96 -21.40
C LYS A 183 6.25 -9.46 -21.75
N HIS A 184 6.61 -8.57 -20.81
CA HIS A 184 6.60 -7.12 -20.98
C HIS A 184 5.23 -6.50 -21.31
N ILE A 185 4.14 -7.18 -20.95
CA ILE A 185 2.77 -6.66 -21.07
C ILE A 185 2.33 -6.19 -19.68
N PHE A 186 2.36 -4.88 -19.45
CA PHE A 186 2.09 -4.30 -18.13
C PHE A 186 0.70 -3.62 -18.04
N GLY A 187 0.14 -3.15 -19.16
CA GLY A 187 -1.08 -2.35 -19.17
C GLY A 187 -2.31 -3.10 -18.66
N MET A 188 -2.62 -4.25 -19.25
CA MET A 188 -3.80 -5.06 -18.83
C MET A 188 -3.69 -5.59 -17.40
N PRO A 189 -2.55 -6.15 -16.95
CA PRO A 189 -2.37 -6.51 -15.55
C PRO A 189 -2.56 -5.35 -14.57
N ALA A 190 -2.04 -4.17 -14.88
CA ALA A 190 -2.20 -2.99 -14.04
C ALA A 190 -3.67 -2.53 -13.93
N MET A 191 -4.46 -2.70 -15.01
CA MET A 191 -5.89 -2.38 -15.02
C MET A 191 -6.76 -3.46 -14.37
N ALA A 192 -6.28 -4.68 -14.19
CA ALA A 192 -7.08 -5.80 -13.69
C ALA A 192 -7.75 -5.49 -12.33
N SER A 193 -7.04 -4.82 -11.43
CA SER A 193 -7.59 -4.36 -10.15
C SER A 193 -8.70 -3.31 -10.30
N SER A 194 -8.70 -2.52 -11.39
CA SER A 194 -9.79 -1.60 -11.71
C SER A 194 -11.08 -2.36 -12.07
N PHE A 195 -10.95 -3.45 -12.81
CA PHE A 195 -12.08 -4.32 -13.15
C PHE A 195 -12.63 -5.06 -11.93
N PHE A 196 -11.77 -5.45 -10.98
CA PHE A 196 -12.23 -5.95 -9.68
C PHE A 196 -13.14 -4.94 -8.97
N ASN A 197 -12.68 -3.70 -8.86
CA ASN A 197 -13.46 -2.66 -8.18
C ASN A 197 -14.76 -2.35 -8.93
N LEU A 198 -14.72 -2.23 -10.25
CA LEU A 198 -15.88 -1.96 -11.09
C LEU A 198 -16.93 -3.08 -10.99
N GLY A 199 -16.48 -4.34 -11.09
CA GLY A 199 -17.36 -5.50 -10.93
C GLY A 199 -17.99 -5.59 -9.54
N SER A 200 -17.21 -5.26 -8.50
CA SER A 200 -17.72 -5.21 -7.13
C SER A 200 -18.73 -4.10 -6.92
N ILE A 201 -18.55 -2.91 -7.53
CA ILE A 201 -19.50 -1.79 -7.43
C ILE A 201 -20.80 -2.15 -8.17
N ILE A 202 -20.70 -2.43 -9.47
CA ILE A 202 -21.88 -2.67 -10.32
C ILE A 202 -22.62 -3.92 -9.84
N GLY A 203 -21.89 -5.03 -9.64
CA GLY A 203 -22.47 -6.27 -9.14
C GLY A 203 -23.04 -6.10 -7.72
N GLY A 204 -22.38 -5.35 -6.86
CA GLY A 204 -22.84 -5.08 -5.50
C GLY A 204 -24.15 -4.33 -5.46
N VAL A 205 -24.21 -3.18 -6.15
CA VAL A 205 -25.45 -2.38 -6.23
C VAL A 205 -26.57 -3.19 -6.89
N ALA A 206 -26.32 -3.83 -8.02
CA ALA A 206 -27.31 -4.61 -8.73
C ALA A 206 -27.87 -5.77 -7.88
N LEU A 207 -27.00 -6.53 -7.21
CA LEU A 207 -27.42 -7.65 -6.37
C LEU A 207 -28.11 -7.21 -5.09
N CYS A 208 -27.75 -6.07 -4.49
CA CYS A 208 -28.47 -5.52 -3.35
C CYS A 208 -29.94 -5.26 -3.70
N TYR A 209 -30.20 -4.55 -4.81
CA TYR A 209 -31.58 -4.30 -5.25
C TYR A 209 -32.30 -5.55 -5.79
N TRP A 210 -31.57 -6.49 -6.38
CA TRP A 210 -32.18 -7.74 -6.84
C TRP A 210 -32.62 -8.65 -5.69
N LEU A 211 -31.84 -8.72 -4.62
CA LEU A 211 -32.13 -9.55 -3.45
C LEU A 211 -33.09 -8.88 -2.46
N GLU A 212 -33.16 -7.56 -2.47
CA GLU A 212 -34.07 -6.74 -1.65
C GLU A 212 -34.78 -5.69 -2.51
N PRO A 213 -35.72 -6.10 -3.42
CA PRO A 213 -36.35 -5.20 -4.38
C PRO A 213 -37.28 -4.17 -3.74
N GLN A 214 -37.62 -4.35 -2.46
CA GLN A 214 -38.46 -3.41 -1.70
C GLN A 214 -37.64 -2.23 -1.12
N ALA A 215 -36.30 -2.24 -1.26
CA ALA A 215 -35.46 -1.15 -0.78
C ALA A 215 -35.71 0.13 -1.61
N ASP A 216 -36.03 1.23 -0.94
CA ASP A 216 -36.22 2.53 -1.59
C ASP A 216 -34.89 2.99 -2.21
N TRP A 217 -34.92 3.36 -3.50
CA TRP A 217 -33.74 3.82 -4.22
C TRP A 217 -33.23 5.20 -3.73
N ARG A 218 -34.09 5.99 -3.08
CA ARG A 218 -33.71 7.29 -2.49
C ARG A 218 -33.10 7.14 -1.10
N HIS A 219 -33.61 6.18 -0.33
CA HIS A 219 -33.17 5.89 1.02
C HIS A 219 -32.92 4.39 1.18
N PRO A 220 -31.84 3.86 0.59
CA PRO A 220 -31.61 2.43 0.57
C PRO A 220 -31.37 1.88 1.98
N HIS A 221 -32.24 0.97 2.41
CA HIS A 221 -32.12 0.21 3.64
C HIS A 221 -31.98 -1.27 3.29
N PHE A 222 -30.73 -1.74 3.22
CA PHE A 222 -30.46 -3.13 2.97
C PHE A 222 -30.18 -3.88 4.26
N GLY A 223 -30.77 -5.07 4.39
CA GLY A 223 -30.55 -6.02 5.44
C GLY A 223 -29.44 -7.03 5.14
N GLU A 224 -29.59 -8.24 5.69
CA GLU A 224 -28.59 -9.32 5.53
C GLU A 224 -28.57 -9.88 4.10
N ARG A 225 -29.71 -9.86 3.36
CA ARG A 225 -29.79 -10.32 1.98
C ARG A 225 -29.01 -9.40 1.03
N GLY A 226 -29.15 -8.08 1.20
CA GLY A 226 -28.36 -7.12 0.45
C GLY A 226 -26.85 -7.26 0.74
N LEU A 227 -26.50 -7.55 1.99
CA LEU A 227 -25.11 -7.81 2.38
C LEU A 227 -24.55 -9.08 1.71
N LEU A 228 -25.38 -10.12 1.55
CA LEU A 228 -25.02 -11.30 0.77
C LEU A 228 -24.76 -10.94 -0.69
N GLY A 229 -25.53 -9.99 -1.25
CA GLY A 229 -25.28 -9.42 -2.58
C GLY A 229 -23.90 -8.83 -2.72
N LEU A 230 -23.43 -8.06 -1.73
CA LEU A 230 -22.04 -7.54 -1.72
C LEU A 230 -20.98 -8.66 -1.64
N ALA A 231 -21.25 -9.71 -0.88
CA ALA A 231 -20.36 -10.86 -0.78
C ALA A 231 -20.19 -11.57 -2.14
N ILE A 232 -21.30 -11.79 -2.84
CA ILE A 232 -21.29 -12.36 -4.20
C ILE A 232 -20.63 -11.41 -5.20
N ALA A 233 -20.87 -10.11 -5.09
CA ALA A 233 -20.25 -9.10 -5.95
C ALA A 233 -18.71 -9.06 -5.80
N THR A 234 -18.21 -9.40 -4.62
CA THR A 234 -16.75 -9.55 -4.41
C THR A 234 -16.19 -10.71 -5.27
N LEU A 235 -16.93 -11.81 -5.42
CA LEU A 235 -16.55 -12.92 -6.31
C LEU A 235 -16.63 -12.50 -7.78
N ILE A 236 -17.68 -11.77 -8.17
CA ILE A 236 -17.82 -11.21 -9.53
C ILE A 236 -16.63 -10.31 -9.85
N GLY A 237 -16.24 -9.44 -8.91
CA GLY A 237 -15.05 -8.61 -9.06
C GLY A 237 -13.78 -9.43 -9.26
N GLY A 238 -13.56 -10.47 -8.43
CA GLY A 238 -12.42 -11.38 -8.56
C GLY A 238 -12.40 -12.14 -9.88
N LEU A 239 -13.57 -12.58 -10.35
CA LEU A 239 -13.72 -13.23 -11.64
C LEU A 239 -13.40 -12.28 -12.79
N LEU A 240 -13.91 -11.06 -12.79
CA LEU A 240 -13.60 -10.04 -13.80
C LEU A 240 -12.11 -9.68 -13.80
N GLN A 241 -11.46 -9.59 -12.63
CA GLN A 241 -10.02 -9.37 -12.52
C GLN A 241 -9.22 -10.46 -13.22
N LEU A 242 -9.67 -11.70 -13.17
CA LEU A 242 -9.04 -12.83 -13.87
C LEU A 242 -9.37 -12.78 -15.37
N LEU A 243 -10.65 -12.71 -15.73
CA LEU A 243 -11.13 -12.83 -17.10
C LEU A 243 -10.57 -11.75 -18.04
N VAL A 244 -10.43 -10.50 -17.57
CA VAL A 244 -9.92 -9.40 -18.39
C VAL A 244 -8.49 -9.61 -18.87
N GLN A 245 -7.70 -10.42 -18.17
CA GLN A 245 -6.32 -10.73 -18.49
C GLN A 245 -6.17 -11.88 -19.49
N LEU A 246 -7.16 -12.81 -19.55
CA LEU A 246 -7.08 -14.03 -20.37
C LEU A 246 -6.92 -13.76 -21.89
N PRO A 247 -7.60 -12.77 -22.50
CA PRO A 247 -7.39 -12.45 -23.91
C PRO A 247 -5.95 -12.06 -24.22
N SER A 248 -5.32 -11.27 -23.34
CA SER A 248 -3.91 -10.88 -23.48
C SER A 248 -2.98 -12.07 -23.31
N LEU A 249 -3.30 -12.99 -22.40
CA LEU A 249 -2.55 -14.23 -22.19
C LEU A 249 -2.63 -15.15 -23.42
N GLY A 250 -3.82 -15.26 -24.03
CA GLY A 250 -4.00 -16.02 -25.28
C GLY A 250 -3.18 -15.47 -26.44
N ARG A 251 -3.10 -14.11 -26.56
CA ARG A 251 -2.31 -13.44 -27.61
C ARG A 251 -0.81 -13.69 -27.52
N VAL A 252 -0.25 -13.92 -26.32
CA VAL A 252 1.16 -14.28 -26.14
C VAL A 252 1.44 -15.78 -26.31
N GLY A 253 0.43 -16.54 -26.73
CA GLY A 253 0.58 -17.96 -27.09
C GLY A 253 0.45 -18.95 -25.93
N PHE A 254 0.03 -18.53 -24.75
CA PHE A 254 -0.23 -19.44 -23.65
C PHE A 254 -1.46 -20.31 -23.94
N ARG A 255 -1.29 -21.61 -23.83
CA ARG A 255 -2.36 -22.60 -23.84
C ARG A 255 -2.27 -23.44 -22.59
N PHE A 256 -3.28 -23.33 -21.75
CA PHE A 256 -3.33 -24.11 -20.51
C PHE A 256 -3.40 -25.61 -20.81
N ARG A 257 -2.47 -26.36 -20.24
CA ARG A 257 -2.46 -27.83 -20.27
C ARG A 257 -2.26 -28.31 -18.85
N PRO A 258 -3.27 -28.97 -18.24
CA PRO A 258 -3.13 -29.48 -16.88
C PRO A 258 -1.92 -30.39 -16.75
N ASP A 259 -1.03 -30.09 -15.82
CA ASP A 259 0.17 -30.87 -15.54
C ASP A 259 0.45 -30.84 -14.03
N PHE A 260 0.36 -31.99 -13.39
CA PHE A 260 0.48 -32.17 -11.94
C PHE A 260 1.93 -32.49 -11.49
N ASN A 261 2.92 -32.35 -12.37
CA ASN A 261 4.31 -32.67 -12.02
C ASN A 261 4.90 -31.61 -11.05
N TRP A 262 4.68 -31.83 -9.76
CA TRP A 262 5.22 -31.02 -8.67
C TRP A 262 6.74 -31.21 -8.46
N ARG A 263 7.34 -32.28 -9.05
CA ARG A 263 8.77 -32.60 -8.95
C ARG A 263 9.62 -31.81 -9.96
N ASP A 264 9.03 -31.02 -10.84
CA ASP A 264 9.79 -30.19 -11.78
C ASP A 264 10.75 -29.25 -11.01
N PRO A 265 12.03 -29.16 -11.41
CA PRO A 265 13.02 -28.30 -10.74
C PRO A 265 12.57 -26.83 -10.64
N GLY A 266 11.86 -26.31 -11.66
CA GLY A 266 11.33 -24.96 -11.64
C GLY A 266 10.24 -24.78 -10.59
N VAL A 267 9.32 -25.74 -10.44
CA VAL A 267 8.29 -25.74 -9.40
C VAL A 267 8.94 -25.79 -8.01
N ARG A 268 9.91 -26.67 -7.82
CA ARG A 268 10.65 -26.77 -6.55
C ARG A 268 11.36 -25.46 -6.19
N THR A 269 11.97 -24.80 -7.17
CA THR A 269 12.61 -23.50 -6.97
C THR A 269 11.59 -22.46 -6.52
N ILE A 270 10.41 -22.41 -7.13
CA ILE A 270 9.33 -21.48 -6.75
C ILE A 270 8.91 -21.73 -5.30
N LEU A 271 8.65 -22.99 -4.92
CA LEU A 271 8.23 -23.34 -3.56
C LEU A 271 9.29 -22.98 -2.51
N LEU A 272 10.58 -23.21 -2.81
CA LEU A 272 11.68 -22.84 -1.92
C LEU A 272 11.80 -21.32 -1.73
N LEU A 273 11.55 -20.54 -2.78
CA LEU A 273 11.55 -19.08 -2.70
C LEU A 273 10.31 -18.53 -1.97
N MET A 274 9.17 -19.21 -2.09
CA MET A 274 7.92 -18.81 -1.42
C MET A 274 7.99 -18.94 0.10
N GLY A 275 8.61 -20.01 0.62
CA GLY A 275 8.61 -20.30 2.05
C GLY A 275 9.06 -19.13 2.92
N PRO A 276 10.29 -18.61 2.79
CA PRO A 276 10.77 -17.48 3.56
C PRO A 276 9.94 -16.19 3.36
N ALA A 277 9.47 -15.95 2.13
CA ALA A 277 8.64 -14.78 1.83
C ALA A 277 7.27 -14.84 2.53
N THR A 278 6.64 -16.01 2.57
CA THR A 278 5.38 -16.24 3.28
C THR A 278 5.56 -16.04 4.79
N ILE A 279 6.63 -16.56 5.39
CA ILE A 279 6.92 -16.38 6.82
C ILE A 279 7.10 -14.89 7.14
N ALA A 280 7.84 -14.15 6.32
CA ALA A 280 8.03 -12.71 6.51
C ALA A 280 6.72 -11.93 6.40
N ALA A 281 5.83 -12.28 5.46
CA ALA A 281 4.53 -11.65 5.30
C ALA A 281 3.55 -12.00 6.44
N SER A 282 3.70 -13.20 7.06
CA SER A 282 2.81 -13.66 8.12
C SER A 282 2.81 -12.74 9.34
N ALA A 283 3.95 -12.13 9.68
CA ALA A 283 4.03 -11.20 10.82
C ALA A 283 3.08 -10.00 10.67
N VAL A 284 2.94 -9.46 9.46
CA VAL A 284 2.00 -8.37 9.17
C VAL A 284 0.55 -8.84 9.34
N GLN A 285 0.24 -10.05 8.85
CA GLN A 285 -1.12 -10.60 8.94
C GLN A 285 -1.52 -10.92 10.37
N VAL A 286 -0.59 -11.40 11.20
CA VAL A 286 -0.83 -11.59 12.64
C VAL A 286 -1.18 -10.26 13.31
N ASN A 287 -0.47 -9.19 12.99
CA ASN A 287 -0.77 -7.85 13.52
C ASN A 287 -2.18 -7.36 13.12
N VAL A 288 -2.58 -7.61 11.86
CA VAL A 288 -3.94 -7.32 11.38
C VAL A 288 -4.99 -8.15 12.12
N ALA A 289 -4.72 -9.44 12.38
CA ALA A 289 -5.62 -10.31 13.13
C ALA A 289 -5.78 -9.84 14.58
N VAL A 290 -4.68 -9.49 15.26
CA VAL A 290 -4.71 -8.92 16.63
C VAL A 290 -5.58 -7.67 16.69
N ASN A 291 -5.36 -6.71 15.78
CA ASN A 291 -6.17 -5.50 15.75
C ASN A 291 -7.66 -5.79 15.48
N SER A 292 -7.96 -6.79 14.64
CA SER A 292 -9.35 -7.23 14.41
C SER A 292 -9.99 -7.81 15.67
N GLY A 293 -9.26 -8.66 16.38
CA GLY A 293 -9.73 -9.27 17.62
C GLY A 293 -10.14 -8.20 18.64
N PHE A 294 -9.28 -7.21 18.89
CA PHE A 294 -9.62 -6.11 19.80
C PHE A 294 -10.76 -5.23 19.27
N ALA A 295 -10.77 -4.91 17.97
CA ALA A 295 -11.83 -4.10 17.39
C ALA A 295 -13.20 -4.77 17.45
N SER A 296 -13.27 -6.11 17.41
CA SER A 296 -14.52 -6.86 17.52
C SER A 296 -15.22 -6.69 18.88
N ALA A 297 -14.47 -6.37 19.93
CA ALA A 297 -15.00 -6.15 21.28
C ALA A 297 -15.52 -4.72 21.53
N LEU A 298 -15.39 -3.81 20.56
CA LEU A 298 -15.68 -2.37 20.74
C LEU A 298 -17.11 -1.96 20.33
N GLY A 299 -17.96 -2.89 19.96
CA GLY A 299 -19.32 -2.62 19.50
C GLY A 299 -19.43 -2.39 17.99
N ASP A 300 -20.64 -2.03 17.57
CA ASP A 300 -20.99 -1.89 16.16
C ASP A 300 -20.42 -0.60 15.54
N GLY A 301 -19.90 -0.72 14.33
CA GLY A 301 -19.29 0.37 13.58
C GLY A 301 -17.77 0.50 13.80
N ALA A 302 -17.21 -0.04 14.86
CA ALA A 302 -15.80 0.15 15.21
C ALA A 302 -14.84 -0.37 14.12
N MET A 303 -15.12 -1.55 13.57
CA MET A 303 -14.34 -2.10 12.44
C MET A 303 -14.38 -1.18 11.23
N THR A 304 -15.55 -0.64 10.92
CA THR A 304 -15.77 0.25 9.78
C THR A 304 -15.04 1.57 9.97
N TRP A 305 -15.15 2.22 11.14
CA TRP A 305 -14.44 3.47 11.44
C TRP A 305 -12.93 3.32 11.32
N LEU A 306 -12.38 2.25 11.89
CA LEU A 306 -10.95 1.98 11.82
C LEU A 306 -10.49 1.69 10.40
N ASN A 307 -11.26 0.93 9.61
CA ASN A 307 -10.92 0.59 8.23
C ASN A 307 -10.90 1.83 7.34
N VAL A 308 -11.95 2.68 7.41
CA VAL A 308 -12.04 3.93 6.64
C VAL A 308 -10.91 4.89 7.02
N ALA A 309 -10.68 5.09 8.32
CA ALA A 309 -9.63 5.97 8.82
C ALA A 309 -8.23 5.51 8.37
N PHE A 310 -7.94 4.21 8.51
CA PHE A 310 -6.65 3.63 8.11
C PHE A 310 -6.41 3.78 6.60
N ARG A 311 -7.45 3.59 5.79
CA ARG A 311 -7.34 3.76 4.34
C ARG A 311 -7.03 5.19 3.93
N LEU A 312 -7.64 6.17 4.57
CA LEU A 312 -7.33 7.59 4.32
C LEU A 312 -5.89 7.93 4.70
N MET A 313 -5.39 7.40 5.82
CA MET A 313 -3.98 7.55 6.21
C MET A 313 -3.02 6.89 5.20
N GLN A 314 -3.42 5.78 4.56
CA GLN A 314 -2.58 5.12 3.55
C GLN A 314 -2.41 5.91 2.25
N LEU A 315 -3.27 6.88 1.92
CA LEU A 315 -3.15 7.67 0.70
C LEU A 315 -1.83 8.49 0.69
N PRO A 316 -1.54 9.39 1.66
CA PRO A 316 -0.26 10.10 1.68
C PRO A 316 0.93 9.15 1.88
N LEU A 317 0.79 8.06 2.65
CA LEU A 317 1.81 7.04 2.82
C LEU A 317 2.23 6.45 1.47
N GLY A 318 1.26 6.08 0.64
CA GLY A 318 1.51 5.51 -0.68
C GLY A 318 2.07 6.51 -1.68
N ILE A 319 1.63 7.77 -1.63
CA ILE A 319 2.09 8.82 -2.55
C ILE A 319 3.52 9.26 -2.20
N PHE A 320 3.82 9.51 -0.92
CA PHE A 320 5.08 10.10 -0.49
C PHE A 320 6.07 9.06 0.02
N GLY A 321 5.67 8.22 0.97
CA GLY A 321 6.57 7.24 1.59
C GLY A 321 7.09 6.22 0.58
N VAL A 322 6.19 5.62 -0.20
CA VAL A 322 6.55 4.61 -1.21
C VAL A 322 7.32 5.24 -2.38
N ALA A 323 6.93 6.45 -2.84
CA ALA A 323 7.62 7.11 -3.95
C ALA A 323 9.08 7.43 -3.59
N VAL A 324 9.33 8.01 -2.40
CA VAL A 324 10.70 8.30 -1.93
C VAL A 324 11.50 7.02 -1.80
N ALA A 325 10.93 5.97 -1.19
CA ALA A 325 11.59 4.68 -1.05
C ALA A 325 12.01 4.09 -2.41
N THR A 326 11.10 4.12 -3.40
CA THR A 326 11.35 3.57 -4.74
C THR A 326 12.49 4.29 -5.46
N VAL A 327 12.56 5.63 -5.34
CA VAL A 327 13.61 6.44 -5.99
C VAL A 327 14.96 6.28 -5.28
N THR A 328 14.95 6.13 -3.95
CA THR A 328 16.18 6.10 -3.15
C THR A 328 16.80 4.70 -3.08
N LEU A 329 15.99 3.64 -3.14
CA LEU A 329 16.46 2.26 -3.00
C LEU A 329 17.59 1.87 -3.97
N PRO A 330 17.56 2.21 -5.28
CA PRO A 330 18.67 1.88 -6.19
C PRO A 330 20.00 2.52 -5.77
N LEU A 331 19.97 3.78 -5.31
CA LEU A 331 21.15 4.49 -4.84
C LEU A 331 21.72 3.85 -3.58
N ILE A 332 20.86 3.57 -2.60
CA ILE A 332 21.22 2.88 -1.36
C ILE A 332 21.83 1.50 -1.65
N SER A 333 21.19 0.72 -2.55
CA SER A 333 21.65 -0.62 -2.91
C SER A 333 23.00 -0.60 -3.63
N ARG A 334 23.24 0.38 -4.52
CA ARG A 334 24.50 0.57 -5.21
C ARG A 334 25.61 0.93 -4.22
N SER A 335 25.38 1.92 -3.35
CA SER A 335 26.36 2.36 -2.35
C SER A 335 26.71 1.23 -1.36
N ALA A 336 25.72 0.41 -0.98
CA ALA A 336 25.93 -0.77 -0.14
C ALA A 336 26.79 -1.82 -0.84
N ALA A 337 26.51 -2.12 -2.13
CA ALA A 337 27.25 -3.11 -2.92
C ALA A 337 28.73 -2.74 -3.12
N VAL A 338 29.04 -1.44 -3.26
CA VAL A 338 30.41 -0.94 -3.42
C VAL A 338 31.11 -0.74 -2.07
N GLY A 339 30.42 -0.89 -0.94
CA GLY A 339 30.94 -0.67 0.41
C GLY A 339 31.14 0.81 0.77
N ASN A 340 30.54 1.74 0.01
CA ASN A 340 30.64 3.18 0.27
C ASN A 340 29.65 3.59 1.37
N THR A 341 30.07 3.41 2.63
CA THR A 341 29.23 3.70 3.81
C THR A 341 28.90 5.18 3.96
N ALA A 342 29.73 6.09 3.46
CA ALA A 342 29.48 7.53 3.53
C ALA A 342 28.33 7.94 2.60
N GLU A 343 28.36 7.49 1.35
CA GLU A 343 27.30 7.72 0.37
C GLU A 343 25.99 7.05 0.80
N PHE A 344 26.07 5.80 1.30
CA PHE A 344 24.92 5.07 1.85
C PHE A 344 24.22 5.87 2.96
N ARG A 345 24.99 6.38 3.95
CA ARG A 345 24.46 7.20 5.05
C ARG A 345 23.83 8.49 4.55
N GLY A 346 24.52 9.21 3.67
CA GLY A 346 24.03 10.46 3.10
C GLY A 346 22.70 10.25 2.36
N ALA A 347 22.64 9.24 1.48
CA ALA A 347 21.43 8.90 0.72
C ALA A 347 20.26 8.50 1.64
N LEU A 348 20.52 7.65 2.65
CA LEU A 348 19.49 7.23 3.60
C LEU A 348 18.99 8.39 4.47
N SER A 349 19.90 9.22 5.01
CA SER A 349 19.54 10.39 5.80
C SER A 349 18.76 11.41 4.98
N HIS A 350 19.16 11.66 3.73
CA HIS A 350 18.45 12.54 2.81
C HIS A 350 17.03 12.03 2.52
N ALA A 351 16.88 10.72 2.24
CA ALA A 351 15.58 10.11 1.99
C ALA A 351 14.64 10.23 3.19
N ILE A 352 15.14 10.01 4.42
CA ILE A 352 14.32 10.18 5.63
C ILE A 352 13.88 11.64 5.77
N ARG A 353 14.78 12.62 5.57
CA ARG A 353 14.43 14.05 5.64
C ARG A 353 13.42 14.46 4.57
N LEU A 354 13.52 13.89 3.35
CA LEU A 354 12.55 14.12 2.28
C LEU A 354 11.17 13.53 2.64
N VAL A 355 11.14 12.34 3.24
CA VAL A 355 9.88 11.77 3.78
C VAL A 355 9.28 12.68 4.83
N LEU A 356 10.07 13.22 5.78
CA LEU A 356 9.60 14.16 6.79
C LEU A 356 8.99 15.42 6.14
N LEU A 357 9.65 16.01 5.15
CA LEU A 357 9.18 17.20 4.43
C LEU A 357 7.79 16.99 3.80
N LEU A 358 7.52 15.81 3.26
CA LEU A 358 6.28 15.51 2.54
C LEU A 358 5.16 14.99 3.46
N THR A 359 5.50 14.23 4.50
CA THR A 359 4.51 13.56 5.35
C THR A 359 4.08 14.38 6.56
N ILE A 360 4.90 15.28 7.07
CA ILE A 360 4.51 16.16 8.20
C ILE A 360 3.32 17.05 7.81
N PRO A 361 3.31 17.79 6.69
CA PRO A 361 2.13 18.58 6.31
C PRO A 361 0.90 17.72 6.07
N SER A 362 1.07 16.51 5.52
CA SER A 362 -0.04 15.57 5.33
C SER A 362 -0.62 15.09 6.66
N ALA A 363 0.23 14.78 7.65
CA ALA A 363 -0.21 14.38 8.98
C ALA A 363 -0.98 15.50 9.68
N ILE A 364 -0.48 16.73 9.65
CA ILE A 364 -1.13 17.90 10.22
C ILE A 364 -2.49 18.14 9.55
N GLY A 365 -2.54 18.12 8.21
CA GLY A 365 -3.77 18.25 7.45
C GLY A 365 -4.81 17.19 7.82
N LEU A 366 -4.40 15.91 7.88
CA LEU A 366 -5.28 14.81 8.28
C LEU A 366 -5.75 14.91 9.73
N ILE A 367 -4.93 15.39 10.65
CA ILE A 367 -5.32 15.58 12.07
C ILE A 367 -6.38 16.67 12.20
N ILE A 368 -6.16 17.82 11.59
CA ILE A 368 -7.02 18.99 11.77
C ILE A 368 -8.27 18.89 10.88
N LEU A 369 -8.11 18.55 9.62
CA LEU A 369 -9.19 18.49 8.64
C LEU A 369 -9.87 17.10 8.55
N ALA A 370 -9.70 16.22 9.55
CA ALA A 370 -10.27 14.88 9.56
C ALA A 370 -11.79 14.89 9.31
N ASN A 371 -12.55 15.69 10.06
CA ASN A 371 -14.00 15.79 9.91
C ASN A 371 -14.42 16.30 8.53
N PRO A 372 -13.93 17.44 8.01
CA PRO A 372 -14.27 17.89 6.66
C PRO A 372 -13.93 16.88 5.56
N ILE A 373 -12.77 16.20 5.67
CA ILE A 373 -12.35 15.18 4.69
C ILE A 373 -13.32 13.99 4.68
N ILE A 374 -13.64 13.46 5.86
CA ILE A 374 -14.51 12.28 5.97
C ILE A 374 -15.94 12.65 5.60
N SER A 375 -16.43 13.81 6.05
CA SER A 375 -17.75 14.31 5.68
C SER A 375 -17.90 14.49 4.17
N LEU A 376 -16.89 15.03 3.49
CA LEU A 376 -16.92 15.20 2.04
C LEU A 376 -16.96 13.85 1.29
N ILE A 377 -16.17 12.87 1.76
CA ILE A 377 -15.95 11.62 1.01
C ILE A 377 -16.99 10.56 1.36
N TYR A 378 -17.34 10.40 2.65
CA TYR A 378 -18.11 9.26 3.15
C TYR A 378 -19.49 9.60 3.73
N GLU A 379 -19.77 10.86 4.14
CA GLU A 379 -21.03 11.24 4.78
C GLU A 379 -22.16 11.32 3.76
N HIS A 380 -22.52 10.17 3.23
CA HIS A 380 -23.59 9.99 2.25
C HIS A 380 -24.42 8.77 2.61
N GLY A 381 -25.73 8.83 2.32
CA GLY A 381 -26.65 7.73 2.59
C GLY A 381 -26.67 7.35 4.08
N ARG A 382 -26.35 6.11 4.40
CA ARG A 382 -26.37 5.58 5.78
C ARG A 382 -25.13 5.90 6.61
N PHE A 383 -24.08 6.43 6.00
CA PHE A 383 -22.89 6.88 6.75
C PHE A 383 -23.17 8.30 7.28
N ASN A 384 -23.61 8.37 8.52
CA ASN A 384 -24.12 9.57 9.17
C ASN A 384 -23.02 10.41 9.85
N ALA A 385 -23.39 11.58 10.38
CA ALA A 385 -22.48 12.48 11.08
C ALA A 385 -21.80 11.86 12.31
N PHE A 386 -22.49 10.96 13.05
CA PHE A 386 -21.88 10.22 14.14
C PHE A 386 -20.75 9.30 13.65
N ALA A 387 -20.99 8.54 12.57
CA ALA A 387 -19.95 7.73 11.95
C ALA A 387 -18.76 8.56 11.45
N THR A 388 -19.04 9.74 10.89
CA THR A 388 -18.03 10.73 10.47
C THR A 388 -17.16 11.14 11.64
N GLU A 389 -17.75 11.51 12.78
CA GLU A 389 -17.02 11.92 13.97
C GLU A 389 -16.15 10.78 14.54
N GLN A 390 -16.71 9.57 14.71
CA GLN A 390 -15.95 8.44 15.21
C GLN A 390 -14.78 8.06 14.29
N THR A 391 -15.01 8.10 12.98
CA THR A 391 -13.96 7.86 11.99
C THR A 391 -12.88 8.94 12.01
N ALA A 392 -13.26 10.22 12.19
CA ALA A 392 -12.31 11.33 12.29
C ALA A 392 -11.42 11.23 13.53
N LEU A 393 -11.96 10.77 14.65
CA LEU A 393 -11.19 10.51 15.86
C LEU A 393 -10.16 9.39 15.65
N ALA A 394 -10.54 8.31 14.96
CA ALA A 394 -9.58 7.27 14.56
C ALA A 394 -8.53 7.79 13.58
N LEU A 395 -8.93 8.60 12.58
CA LEU A 395 -8.01 9.17 11.59
C LEU A 395 -6.97 10.09 12.24
N ARG A 396 -7.37 10.93 13.20
CA ARG A 396 -6.45 11.77 13.98
C ARG A 396 -5.38 10.93 14.68
N CYS A 397 -5.78 9.85 15.32
CA CYS A 397 -4.86 8.93 15.99
C CYS A 397 -3.91 8.22 15.00
N TYR A 398 -4.40 7.74 13.86
CA TYR A 398 -3.59 7.12 12.83
C TYR A 398 -2.62 8.11 12.15
N ALA A 399 -3.05 9.35 11.92
CA ALA A 399 -2.25 10.36 11.25
C ALA A 399 -0.98 10.74 12.05
N ILE A 400 -1.00 10.59 13.39
CA ILE A 400 0.19 10.75 14.23
C ILE A 400 1.29 9.77 13.76
N GLY A 401 0.94 8.52 13.47
CA GLY A 401 1.88 7.49 13.03
C GLY A 401 2.36 7.61 11.58
N LEU A 402 1.71 8.43 10.74
CA LEU A 402 2.00 8.53 9.31
C LEU A 402 3.46 8.78 8.99
N VAL A 403 4.11 9.66 9.75
CA VAL A 403 5.51 10.04 9.57
C VAL A 403 6.43 8.84 9.81
N ALA A 404 6.22 8.12 10.91
CA ALA A 404 7.01 6.94 11.27
C ALA A 404 6.79 5.80 10.26
N TYR A 405 5.53 5.51 9.89
CA TYR A 405 5.21 4.54 8.84
C TYR A 405 5.90 4.84 7.51
N SER A 406 5.94 6.11 7.13
CA SER A 406 6.59 6.52 5.88
C SER A 406 8.10 6.38 5.94
N ALA A 407 8.72 6.69 7.07
CA ALA A 407 10.15 6.51 7.28
C ALA A 407 10.55 5.02 7.29
N ASP A 408 9.72 4.13 7.84
CA ASP A 408 9.92 2.68 7.80
C ASP A 408 9.96 2.13 6.38
N LYS A 409 9.19 2.71 5.43
CA LYS A 409 9.21 2.31 4.01
C LYS A 409 10.56 2.58 3.34
N VAL A 410 11.36 3.49 3.87
CA VAL A 410 12.73 3.77 3.39
C VAL A 410 13.74 2.93 4.18
N LEU A 411 13.57 2.85 5.50
CA LEU A 411 14.55 2.28 6.40
C LEU A 411 14.61 0.73 6.32
N ALA A 412 13.45 0.05 6.21
CA ALA A 412 13.43 -1.41 6.13
C ALA A 412 14.12 -1.96 4.86
N PRO A 413 13.88 -1.41 3.64
CA PRO A 413 14.63 -1.83 2.45
C PRO A 413 16.13 -1.56 2.52
N ALA A 414 16.58 -0.54 3.27
CA ALA A 414 18.00 -0.27 3.46
C ALA A 414 18.72 -1.42 4.20
N PHE A 415 18.05 -2.14 5.10
CA PHE A 415 18.59 -3.37 5.70
C PHE A 415 18.70 -4.51 4.70
N TYR A 416 17.77 -4.60 3.75
CA TYR A 416 17.84 -5.62 2.69
C TYR A 416 19.03 -5.36 1.77
N ALA A 417 19.35 -4.08 1.50
CA ALA A 417 20.53 -3.68 0.72
C ALA A 417 21.84 -4.05 1.42
N LEU A 418 21.86 -4.08 2.76
CA LEU A 418 22.99 -4.53 3.58
C LEU A 418 23.00 -6.04 3.86
N ASP A 419 22.09 -6.80 3.26
CA ASP A 419 21.88 -8.25 3.49
C ASP A 419 21.55 -8.64 4.95
N LYS A 420 20.97 -7.70 5.71
CA LYS A 420 20.56 -7.88 7.12
C LYS A 420 19.05 -8.07 7.26
N ARG A 421 18.47 -8.95 6.46
CA ARG A 421 17.00 -9.20 6.39
C ARG A 421 16.37 -9.64 7.70
N HIS A 422 17.13 -10.31 8.56
CA HIS A 422 16.66 -10.80 9.86
C HIS A 422 16.32 -9.68 10.84
N LEU A 423 16.89 -8.48 10.69
CA LEU A 423 16.63 -7.37 11.61
C LEU A 423 15.23 -6.76 11.45
N PRO A 424 14.77 -6.38 10.25
CA PRO A 424 13.37 -5.94 10.08
C PRO A 424 12.36 -7.03 10.48
N MET A 425 12.68 -8.32 10.24
CA MET A 425 11.84 -9.43 10.69
C MET A 425 11.74 -9.49 12.21
N PHE A 426 12.86 -9.38 12.93
CA PHE A 426 12.88 -9.33 14.39
C PHE A 426 12.06 -8.14 14.93
N VAL A 427 12.24 -6.94 14.35
CA VAL A 427 11.46 -5.75 14.71
C VAL A 427 9.96 -5.99 14.48
N SER A 428 9.59 -6.64 13.37
CA SER A 428 8.18 -6.98 13.11
C SER A 428 7.59 -7.95 14.14
N LEU A 429 8.36 -8.92 14.63
CA LEU A 429 7.92 -9.81 15.70
C LEU A 429 7.76 -9.06 17.04
N CYS A 430 8.70 -8.19 17.40
CA CYS A 430 8.58 -7.33 18.58
C CYS A 430 7.34 -6.41 18.48
N SER A 431 7.05 -5.90 17.27
CA SER A 431 5.88 -5.04 17.04
C SER A 431 4.56 -5.75 17.35
N ILE A 432 4.45 -7.05 17.10
CA ILE A 432 3.23 -7.82 17.42
C ILE A 432 2.99 -7.83 18.92
N ALA A 433 4.03 -8.12 19.71
CA ALA A 433 3.93 -8.13 21.17
C ALA A 433 3.60 -6.74 21.72
N ILE A 434 4.28 -5.70 21.22
CA ILE A 434 4.05 -4.31 21.63
C ILE A 434 2.61 -3.88 21.25
N ASN A 435 2.17 -4.21 20.02
CA ASN A 435 0.83 -3.88 19.56
C ASN A 435 -0.24 -4.56 20.41
N PHE A 436 -0.07 -5.86 20.71
CA PHE A 436 -0.99 -6.58 21.59
C PHE A 436 -1.07 -5.93 22.96
N SER A 437 0.07 -5.63 23.58
CA SER A 437 0.14 -5.02 24.92
C SER A 437 -0.49 -3.63 24.95
N LEU A 438 -0.22 -2.78 23.95
CA LEU A 438 -0.81 -1.46 23.85
C LEU A 438 -2.31 -1.51 23.56
N ASN A 439 -2.77 -2.41 22.68
CA ASN A 439 -4.19 -2.61 22.42
C ASN A 439 -4.92 -3.06 23.69
N TYR A 440 -4.35 -4.03 24.43
CA TYR A 440 -4.91 -4.49 25.69
C TYR A 440 -5.01 -3.35 26.72
N TYR A 441 -3.92 -2.60 26.91
CA TYR A 441 -3.87 -1.49 27.85
C TYR A 441 -4.86 -0.37 27.50
N PHE A 442 -4.90 0.05 26.22
CA PHE A 442 -5.80 1.12 25.79
C PHE A 442 -7.26 0.71 25.74
N THR A 443 -7.55 -0.54 25.44
CA THR A 443 -8.93 -1.02 25.39
C THR A 443 -9.51 -1.27 26.78
N PHE A 444 -8.78 -1.97 27.64
CA PHE A 444 -9.34 -2.46 28.92
C PHE A 444 -9.02 -1.55 30.11
N HIS A 445 -7.83 -0.93 30.17
CA HIS A 445 -7.45 -0.04 31.26
C HIS A 445 -7.85 1.40 31.01
N LEU A 446 -7.44 1.99 29.87
CA LEU A 446 -7.75 3.38 29.55
C LEU A 446 -9.13 3.57 28.91
N LYS A 447 -9.79 2.50 28.46
CA LYS A 447 -11.13 2.51 27.84
C LYS A 447 -11.25 3.52 26.70
N LEU A 448 -10.20 3.68 25.91
CA LEU A 448 -10.16 4.64 24.78
C LEU A 448 -10.97 4.16 23.56
N GLY A 449 -11.50 2.92 23.59
CA GLY A 449 -12.25 2.35 22.48
C GLY A 449 -11.41 2.25 21.19
N HIS A 450 -12.05 2.50 20.05
CA HIS A 450 -11.41 2.42 18.74
C HIS A 450 -10.25 3.44 18.54
N ARG A 451 -10.29 4.59 19.26
CA ARG A 451 -9.19 5.57 19.26
C ARG A 451 -7.90 4.96 19.83
N GLY A 452 -8.05 4.13 20.88
CA GLY A 452 -6.93 3.42 21.48
C GLY A 452 -6.24 2.48 20.51
N LEU A 453 -7.00 1.73 19.69
CA LEU A 453 -6.44 0.85 18.66
C LEU A 453 -5.73 1.63 17.53
N ALA A 454 -6.27 2.76 17.13
CA ALA A 454 -5.62 3.62 16.16
C ALA A 454 -4.33 4.24 16.72
N LEU A 455 -4.35 4.67 17.98
CA LEU A 455 -3.19 5.24 18.66
C LEU A 455 -2.10 4.18 18.92
N SER A 456 -2.47 2.96 19.35
CA SER A 456 -1.50 1.87 19.53
C SER A 456 -0.77 1.56 18.24
N THR A 457 -1.50 1.50 17.13
CA THR A 457 -0.91 1.29 15.80
C THR A 457 0.10 2.39 15.44
N SER A 458 -0.18 3.65 15.75
CA SER A 458 0.74 4.76 15.55
C SER A 458 1.98 4.67 16.45
N LEU A 459 1.82 4.32 17.73
CA LEU A 459 2.94 4.13 18.65
C LEU A 459 3.83 2.96 18.24
N VAL A 460 3.24 1.87 17.75
CA VAL A 460 3.99 0.74 17.19
C VAL A 460 4.84 1.19 15.99
N ALA A 461 4.30 2.04 15.11
CA ALA A 461 5.09 2.57 13.98
C ALA A 461 6.28 3.41 14.46
N PHE A 462 6.11 4.26 15.48
CA PHE A 462 7.22 5.00 16.08
C PHE A 462 8.24 4.07 16.72
N THR A 463 7.81 3.04 17.43
CA THR A 463 8.70 2.05 18.04
C THR A 463 9.49 1.30 16.98
N ASN A 464 8.83 0.87 15.89
CA ASN A 464 9.50 0.21 14.75
C ASN A 464 10.57 1.12 14.14
N PHE A 465 10.18 2.36 13.83
CA PHE A 465 11.13 3.34 13.30
C PHE A 465 12.33 3.52 14.24
N LEU A 466 12.11 3.70 15.53
CA LEU A 466 13.18 3.90 16.51
C LEU A 466 14.08 2.66 16.62
N MET A 467 13.49 1.45 16.64
CA MET A 467 14.27 0.21 16.67
C MET A 467 15.11 0.03 15.40
N LEU A 468 14.51 0.21 14.22
CA LEU A 468 15.23 0.13 12.95
C LEU A 468 16.31 1.22 12.86
N TYR A 469 16.00 2.44 13.27
CA TYR A 469 16.94 3.57 13.25
C TYR A 469 18.14 3.31 14.15
N THR A 470 17.92 2.85 15.38
CA THR A 470 19.02 2.54 16.33
C THR A 470 19.85 1.36 15.85
N MET A 471 19.21 0.33 15.29
CA MET A 471 19.93 -0.81 14.69
C MET A 471 20.75 -0.38 13.47
N MET A 472 20.22 0.49 12.61
CA MET A 472 20.94 0.98 11.43
C MET A 472 22.21 1.72 11.80
N ARG A 473 22.22 2.45 12.91
CA ARG A 473 23.42 3.14 13.40
C ARG A 473 24.59 2.20 13.73
N ARG A 474 24.32 0.93 14.05
CA ARG A 474 25.37 -0.08 14.30
C ARG A 474 26.06 -0.54 13.01
N TYR A 475 25.34 -0.51 11.87
CA TYR A 475 25.85 -1.00 10.60
C TYR A 475 26.35 0.11 9.67
N ALA A 476 25.65 1.22 9.64
CA ALA A 476 26.00 2.37 8.80
C ALA A 476 26.76 3.48 9.53
N GLY A 477 26.95 3.35 10.85
CA GLY A 477 27.51 4.40 11.69
C GLY A 477 26.51 5.50 12.03
N ARG A 478 26.96 6.65 12.52
CA ARG A 478 26.08 7.77 12.90
C ARG A 478 25.40 8.33 11.64
N LEU A 479 24.11 8.01 11.46
CA LEU A 479 23.27 8.73 10.53
C LEU A 479 23.23 10.20 10.95
N GLU A 480 23.24 11.12 10.03
CA GLU A 480 23.28 12.59 10.25
C GLU A 480 22.15 13.09 11.18
N THR A 481 22.09 12.55 12.41
CA THR A 481 20.99 12.76 13.37
C THR A 481 20.81 14.23 13.70
N GLY A 482 21.91 14.99 13.82
CA GLY A 482 21.84 16.43 14.08
C GLY A 482 21.18 17.21 12.93
N ALA A 483 21.48 16.85 11.68
CA ALA A 483 20.83 17.45 10.52
C ALA A 483 19.34 17.07 10.47
N MET A 484 19.00 15.81 10.77
CA MET A 484 17.61 15.35 10.82
C MET A 484 16.80 16.08 11.89
N ILE A 485 17.33 16.27 13.09
CA ILE A 485 16.67 17.01 14.17
C ILE A 485 16.49 18.48 13.78
N LYS A 486 17.51 19.11 13.17
CA LYS A 486 17.40 20.50 12.68
C LYS A 486 16.31 20.61 11.58
N THR A 487 16.29 19.69 10.64
CA THR A 487 15.23 19.66 9.61
C THR A 487 13.86 19.44 10.25
N LEU A 488 13.73 18.48 11.17
CA LEU A 488 12.47 18.24 11.90
C LEU A 488 11.99 19.50 12.63
N ALA A 489 12.86 20.18 13.37
CA ALA A 489 12.51 21.42 14.09
C ALA A 489 12.00 22.51 13.12
N LYS A 490 12.69 22.72 11.99
CA LYS A 490 12.25 23.67 10.95
C LYS A 490 10.87 23.28 10.36
N LEU A 491 10.67 22.00 10.10
CA LEU A 491 9.41 21.50 9.57
C LEU A 491 8.27 21.58 10.57
N LEU A 492 8.54 21.44 11.88
CA LEU A 492 7.54 21.65 12.92
C LEU A 492 7.12 23.13 13.03
N VAL A 493 8.06 24.08 12.87
CA VAL A 493 7.73 25.51 12.81
C VAL A 493 6.87 25.83 11.58
N ALA A 494 7.25 25.34 10.39
CA ALA A 494 6.43 25.47 9.18
C ALA A 494 5.06 24.77 9.35
N GLY A 495 5.05 23.63 10.04
CA GLY A 495 3.85 22.87 10.38
C GLY A 495 2.90 23.62 11.32
N ALA A 496 3.42 24.39 12.27
CA ALA A 496 2.59 25.24 13.13
C ALA A 496 1.84 26.32 12.34
N LEU A 497 2.47 26.91 11.32
CA LEU A 497 1.81 27.85 10.41
C LEU A 497 0.69 27.15 9.61
N LEU A 498 0.97 25.98 9.05
CA LEU A 498 -0.03 25.16 8.37
C LEU A 498 -1.19 24.83 9.31
N ALA A 499 -0.89 24.40 10.54
CA ALA A 499 -1.89 24.08 11.55
C ALA A 499 -2.80 25.28 11.85
N GLY A 500 -2.22 26.47 12.01
CA GLY A 500 -2.98 27.70 12.20
C GLY A 500 -3.96 27.97 11.05
N ILE A 501 -3.50 27.84 9.79
CA ILE A 501 -4.36 28.02 8.60
C ILE A 501 -5.48 26.97 8.57
N CYS A 502 -5.17 25.71 8.83
CA CYS A 502 -6.18 24.65 8.87
C CYS A 502 -7.21 24.86 9.99
N LEU A 503 -6.78 25.32 11.18
CA LEU A 503 -7.70 25.63 12.29
C LEU A 503 -8.59 26.83 11.98
N LEU A 504 -8.05 27.87 11.37
CA LEU A 504 -8.83 29.03 10.91
C LEU A 504 -9.87 28.60 9.86
N ALA A 505 -9.45 27.82 8.87
CA ALA A 505 -10.36 27.29 7.87
C ALA A 505 -11.44 26.39 8.50
N GLN A 506 -11.06 25.55 9.45
CA GLN A 506 -12.02 24.70 10.17
C GLN A 506 -13.06 25.55 10.90
N HIS A 507 -12.64 26.60 11.59
CA HIS A 507 -13.54 27.48 12.35
C HIS A 507 -14.43 28.32 11.43
N PHE A 508 -13.87 29.03 10.45
CA PHE A 508 -14.60 30.00 9.63
C PHE A 508 -15.33 29.38 8.42
N ILE A 509 -14.85 28.27 7.86
CA ILE A 509 -15.46 27.67 6.66
C ILE A 509 -16.37 26.51 7.07
N PHE A 510 -15.88 25.57 7.90
CA PHE A 510 -16.57 24.31 8.12
C PHE A 510 -17.50 24.30 9.34
N PHE A 511 -17.17 25.02 10.43
CA PHE A 511 -18.05 25.10 11.60
C PHE A 511 -19.05 26.25 11.54
N ALA A 512 -18.67 27.40 10.97
CA ALA A 512 -19.55 28.56 10.90
C ALA A 512 -20.75 28.37 9.95
N HIS A 513 -20.66 27.44 9.00
CA HIS A 513 -21.70 27.18 8.00
C HIS A 513 -22.19 25.74 8.10
N THR A 514 -23.18 25.48 8.95
CA THR A 514 -23.93 24.21 8.99
C THR A 514 -24.81 24.14 7.74
N GLY A 515 -24.60 23.10 6.89
CA GLY A 515 -25.40 22.91 5.67
C GLY A 515 -24.68 23.20 4.36
N LEU A 516 -23.34 23.24 4.37
CA LEU A 516 -22.55 23.38 3.14
C LEU A 516 -22.86 22.25 2.15
N SER A 517 -23.08 22.62 0.88
CA SER A 517 -23.19 21.66 -0.21
C SER A 517 -21.85 20.91 -0.42
N ALA A 518 -21.90 19.72 -1.03
CA ALA A 518 -20.69 18.94 -1.32
C ALA A 518 -19.63 19.75 -2.12
N TRP A 519 -20.08 20.57 -3.06
CA TRP A 519 -19.19 21.44 -3.86
C TRP A 519 -18.53 22.54 -3.02
N GLN A 520 -19.26 23.14 -2.06
CA GLN A 520 -18.69 24.14 -1.15
C GLN A 520 -17.67 23.51 -0.19
N LYS A 521 -17.97 22.31 0.35
CA LYS A 521 -17.02 21.53 1.16
C LYS A 521 -15.76 21.19 0.36
N LEU A 522 -15.92 20.74 -0.90
CA LEU A 522 -14.80 20.41 -1.79
C LEU A 522 -13.93 21.63 -2.07
N PHE A 523 -14.55 22.75 -2.48
CA PHE A 523 -13.82 23.98 -2.78
C PHE A 523 -13.09 24.54 -1.55
N GLY A 524 -13.77 24.61 -0.41
CA GLY A 524 -13.17 25.04 0.85
C GLY A 524 -11.99 24.16 1.27
N LEU A 525 -12.12 22.84 1.11
CA LEU A 525 -11.04 21.90 1.42
C LEU A 525 -9.85 22.06 0.47
N MET A 526 -10.09 22.15 -0.85
CA MET A 526 -9.05 22.38 -1.84
C MET A 526 -8.32 23.70 -1.62
N LEU A 527 -9.06 24.76 -1.34
CA LEU A 527 -8.49 26.07 -1.04
C LEU A 527 -7.62 26.03 0.23
N THR A 528 -8.10 25.38 1.28
CA THR A 528 -7.36 25.21 2.55
C THR A 528 -6.08 24.43 2.33
N ILE A 529 -6.13 23.33 1.57
CA ILE A 529 -4.95 22.52 1.24
C ILE A 529 -3.96 23.31 0.40
N ALA A 530 -4.44 24.09 -0.59
CA ALA A 530 -3.59 24.90 -1.45
C ALA A 530 -2.89 26.02 -0.67
N ILE A 531 -3.63 26.82 0.11
CA ILE A 531 -3.08 27.92 0.92
C ILE A 531 -2.16 27.37 2.01
N GLY A 532 -2.61 26.35 2.74
CA GLY A 532 -1.83 25.73 3.81
C GLY A 532 -0.56 25.07 3.28
N GLY A 533 -0.64 24.38 2.15
CA GLY A 533 0.51 23.80 1.46
C GLY A 533 1.49 24.86 0.99
N ALA A 534 1.01 25.93 0.34
CA ALA A 534 1.84 27.05 -0.09
C ALA A 534 2.54 27.74 1.09
N ALA A 535 1.84 27.95 2.20
CA ALA A 535 2.39 28.53 3.41
C ALA A 535 3.45 27.62 4.05
N PHE A 536 3.20 26.31 4.14
CA PHE A 536 4.15 25.33 4.66
C PHE A 536 5.44 25.28 3.84
N PHE A 537 5.32 25.11 2.52
CA PHE A 537 6.50 25.05 1.64
C PHE A 537 7.20 26.41 1.54
N GLY A 538 6.47 27.53 1.58
CA GLY A 538 7.02 28.89 1.68
C GLY A 538 7.82 29.09 2.97
N ALA A 539 7.29 28.69 4.11
CA ALA A 539 8.00 28.72 5.40
C ALA A 539 9.22 27.81 5.39
N ALA A 540 9.12 26.57 4.86
CA ALA A 540 10.23 25.67 4.72
C ALA A 540 11.34 26.22 3.83
N TYR A 541 10.98 26.97 2.78
CA TYR A 541 11.93 27.68 1.91
C TYR A 541 12.65 28.81 2.67
N LEU A 542 11.94 29.64 3.39
CA LEU A 542 12.48 30.73 4.21
C LEU A 542 13.38 30.21 5.34
N LEU A 543 13.04 29.06 5.92
CA LEU A 543 13.86 28.38 6.93
C LEU A 543 15.06 27.62 6.32
N HIS A 544 15.28 27.71 5.01
CA HIS A 544 16.38 27.06 4.31
C HIS A 544 16.41 25.55 4.56
N VAL A 545 15.29 24.86 4.31
CA VAL A 545 15.23 23.39 4.31
C VAL A 545 15.87 22.89 3.02
N ALA A 546 17.00 22.17 3.13
CA ALA A 546 17.82 21.76 1.97
C ALA A 546 17.05 20.85 1.00
N GLU A 547 16.27 19.94 1.53
CA GLU A 547 15.48 18.95 0.75
C GLU A 547 14.44 19.59 -0.16
N LEU A 548 13.95 20.78 0.17
CA LEU A 548 13.00 21.52 -0.66
C LEU A 548 13.64 21.99 -1.97
N ARG A 549 14.91 22.35 -1.96
CA ARG A 549 15.63 22.76 -3.19
C ARG A 549 15.67 21.62 -4.20
N ASP A 550 15.87 20.40 -3.76
CA ASP A 550 15.93 19.22 -4.63
C ASP A 550 14.56 18.94 -5.27
N VAL A 551 13.48 19.09 -4.51
CA VAL A 551 12.11 18.98 -5.05
C VAL A 551 11.83 20.07 -6.09
N VAL A 552 12.22 21.32 -5.82
CA VAL A 552 12.05 22.45 -6.75
C VAL A 552 12.86 22.24 -8.04
N LEU A 553 14.09 21.75 -7.93
CA LEU A 553 14.94 21.46 -9.10
C LEU A 553 14.34 20.33 -9.95
N LEU A 554 13.79 19.28 -9.34
CA LEU A 554 13.12 18.19 -10.06
C LEU A 554 11.88 18.69 -10.80
N VAL A 555 11.08 19.55 -10.20
CA VAL A 555 9.88 20.14 -10.83
C VAL A 555 10.28 21.08 -11.97
N ARG A 556 11.24 21.98 -11.76
CA ARG A 556 11.76 22.88 -12.79
C ARG A 556 12.34 22.11 -13.99
N GLY A 557 13.15 21.08 -13.74
CA GLY A 557 13.75 20.26 -14.80
C GLY A 557 12.71 19.48 -15.64
N ARG A 558 11.55 19.13 -15.06
CA ARG A 558 10.43 18.55 -15.83
C ARG A 558 9.66 19.59 -16.64
N LEU A 559 9.44 20.78 -16.08
CA LEU A 559 8.74 21.88 -16.78
C LEU A 559 9.53 22.41 -17.98
N THR A 560 10.86 22.47 -17.88
CA THR A 560 11.72 22.84 -19.03
C THR A 560 11.71 21.77 -20.12
N ARG A 561 11.63 20.47 -19.78
CA ARG A 561 11.50 19.37 -20.76
C ARG A 561 10.12 19.24 -21.40
N LEU A 562 9.07 19.83 -20.84
CA LEU A 562 7.73 19.89 -21.43
C LEU A 562 7.55 21.13 -22.33
N ARG A 563 8.46 22.12 -22.26
CA ARG A 563 8.48 23.32 -23.10
C ARG A 563 9.45 23.25 -24.30
N SER A 564 10.35 22.28 -24.29
CA SER A 564 11.22 21.88 -25.40
C SER A 564 10.62 20.68 -26.16
#